data_9d833665bc9f62bda4372ff38f7cee3c
#
_entry.id   9d833665bc9f62bda4372ff38f7cee3c
#
_cell.length_a   1.000
_cell.length_b   1.000
_cell.length_c   1.000
_cell.angle_alpha   90.00
_cell.angle_beta   90.00
_cell.angle_gamma   90.00
#
_symmetry.space_group_name_H-M   'P 1'
#
loop_
_entity.id
_entity.type
_entity.pdbx_description
1 polymer ?
#
loop_
_entity_poly.entity_id
_entity_poly.type
_entity_poly.pdbx_seq_one_letter_code
_entity_poly.pdbx_strand_id
1 'polypeptide(L)'
;MNTKKFTLATVTVMTALACYSSAEACTGFIIGKNLTTDGSTLFGRTEDLEPNHNKTFIVRPAKDNKAGDKWKDQANGFEYPLPEHSFKYTAVPDVTPKYGVYDEAGFNEHGVSMSATVSASANDKILEKDPYVKDGLAESSITSVVLPSIKTAREGIELIAKIVSEKGSAEGNILTIADKDGIWYMEILSGHQYVAIKFPDDKFAVFPNTFYLGHVDFNDKENTIASDGVEKLAKDAGTYQEVDGQFHIAKSYNPKMADANRSRVFSGIKSLDPDSTVTYEDDNYELLQSTDKKFSLEDAMKLQRNRFEGLDLKPLDQMELDGKGKPKSKDAVKGYAYPISNPNVMEAHVFQLKDDIPAEMGGGVMWLSIGSPRNAPYLPYLGNISQTYKAYQEDSTKYNKDSWYWTVSHINDMVAANPKKFGTKVIDEVKGLEKTWMTEQEATTKEVAELVTSDPKAAQEKADKTSMDRAEKTFKRLKEIEAKLEKESPKKDKKTKK
;
A
#
# COMPACT_ATOMS: atom_id res chain seq x y z
N MET A 1 38.07 -31.36 -23.89
CA MET A 1 38.00 -29.96 -23.52
C MET A 1 37.03 -29.25 -24.44
N ASN A 2 35.81 -29.02 -24.00
CA ASN A 2 34.88 -28.02 -24.58
C ASN A 2 33.68 -27.93 -23.60
N THR A 3 33.74 -27.00 -22.69
CA THR A 3 32.68 -26.66 -21.74
C THR A 3 31.61 -25.83 -22.49
N LYS A 4 30.49 -26.42 -22.83
CA LYS A 4 29.31 -25.69 -23.29
C LYS A 4 28.48 -25.28 -22.06
N LYS A 5 28.46 -23.97 -21.82
CA LYS A 5 27.56 -23.30 -20.86
C LYS A 5 26.12 -23.46 -21.33
N PHE A 6 25.28 -24.07 -20.51
CA PHE A 6 23.83 -24.05 -20.67
C PHE A 6 23.26 -22.91 -19.82
N THR A 7 22.75 -21.91 -20.50
CA THR A 7 22.06 -20.76 -19.89
C THR A 7 20.57 -21.09 -19.82
N LEU A 8 20.01 -20.91 -18.64
CA LEU A 8 18.63 -21.22 -18.26
C LEU A 8 17.66 -20.27 -19.00
N ALA A 9 16.78 -20.81 -19.84
CA ALA A 9 15.83 -20.04 -20.66
C ALA A 9 14.58 -19.51 -19.90
N THR A 10 14.62 -19.49 -18.56
CA THR A 10 13.47 -19.09 -17.73
C THR A 10 13.56 -17.64 -17.23
N VAL A 11 14.66 -16.94 -17.50
CA VAL A 11 14.92 -15.57 -17.05
C VAL A 11 14.48 -14.50 -18.07
N THR A 12 14.13 -14.89 -19.30
CA THR A 12 14.03 -13.96 -20.43
C THR A 12 12.65 -13.30 -20.59
N VAL A 13 11.61 -13.75 -19.89
CA VAL A 13 10.29 -13.09 -19.96
C VAL A 13 10.22 -11.84 -19.04
N MET A 14 11.00 -11.82 -17.95
CA MET A 14 11.06 -10.65 -17.04
C MET A 14 11.92 -9.51 -17.56
N THR A 15 12.92 -9.77 -18.41
CA THR A 15 13.88 -8.75 -18.86
C THR A 15 13.36 -7.81 -19.95
N ALA A 16 12.24 -8.13 -20.63
CA ALA A 16 11.67 -7.23 -21.64
C ALA A 16 10.69 -6.20 -21.04
N LEU A 17 10.11 -6.49 -19.86
CA LEU A 17 9.35 -5.52 -19.07
C LEU A 17 10.29 -4.59 -18.25
N ALA A 18 11.54 -4.98 -18.01
CA ALA A 18 12.54 -4.21 -17.28
C ALA A 18 13.11 -2.99 -18.04
N CYS A 19 12.63 -2.69 -19.25
CA CYS A 19 12.91 -1.41 -19.92
C CYS A 19 11.93 -0.28 -19.53
N TYR A 20 10.88 -0.61 -18.79
CA TYR A 20 10.13 0.35 -17.99
C TYR A 20 10.70 0.23 -16.58
N SER A 21 11.50 1.19 -16.14
CA SER A 21 12.15 1.28 -14.84
C SER A 21 11.37 0.48 -13.78
N SER A 22 12.06 -0.33 -12.99
CA SER A 22 11.56 -0.90 -11.74
C SER A 22 11.21 0.25 -10.78
N ALA A 23 10.19 1.03 -11.10
CA ALA A 23 9.59 1.98 -10.19
C ALA A 23 8.69 1.16 -9.29
N GLU A 24 8.96 1.16 -8.01
CA GLU A 24 7.99 0.87 -6.98
C GLU A 24 6.65 1.48 -7.41
N ALA A 25 5.59 0.69 -7.47
CA ALA A 25 4.38 1.10 -8.18
C ALA A 25 3.14 1.04 -7.29
N CYS A 26 3.29 1.42 -6.01
CA CYS A 26 2.21 1.48 -5.02
C CYS A 26 1.06 2.39 -5.46
N THR A 27 -0.16 2.08 -5.02
CA THR A 27 -1.32 2.93 -5.27
C THR A 27 -2.13 3.08 -3.98
N GLY A 28 -2.14 4.29 -3.43
CA GLY A 28 -2.96 4.66 -2.29
C GLY A 28 -4.33 5.19 -2.69
N PHE A 29 -5.26 5.13 -1.75
CA PHE A 29 -6.57 5.75 -1.89
C PHE A 29 -7.11 6.20 -0.52
N ILE A 30 -8.03 7.18 -0.56
CA ILE A 30 -8.82 7.64 0.58
C ILE A 30 -10.25 7.83 0.10
N ILE A 31 -11.23 7.45 0.94
CA ILE A 31 -12.66 7.76 0.76
C ILE A 31 -13.17 8.29 2.10
N GLY A 32 -13.52 9.58 2.12
CA GLY A 32 -14.03 10.24 3.31
C GLY A 32 -15.37 9.65 3.77
N LYS A 33 -15.64 9.72 5.08
CA LYS A 33 -16.81 9.05 5.71
C LYS A 33 -18.15 9.51 5.16
N ASN A 34 -18.23 10.75 4.65
CA ASN A 34 -19.44 11.27 4.03
C ASN A 34 -19.71 10.67 2.64
N LEU A 35 -18.76 9.96 2.05
CA LEU A 35 -18.90 9.25 0.77
C LEU A 35 -19.05 7.74 0.92
N THR A 36 -19.12 7.21 2.14
CA THR A 36 -19.31 5.77 2.34
C THR A 36 -20.74 5.41 2.68
N THR A 37 -21.14 4.17 2.40
CA THR A 37 -22.51 3.68 2.64
C THR A 37 -22.81 3.43 4.12
N ASP A 38 -21.77 3.24 4.93
CA ASP A 38 -21.86 2.89 6.35
C ASP A 38 -21.24 3.94 7.29
N GLY A 39 -20.85 5.11 6.75
CA GLY A 39 -20.26 6.20 7.52
C GLY A 39 -18.81 5.96 7.95
N SER A 40 -18.17 4.88 7.48
CA SER A 40 -16.74 4.64 7.75
C SER A 40 -15.84 5.51 6.87
N THR A 41 -14.67 5.90 7.39
CA THR A 41 -13.56 6.35 6.54
C THR A 41 -12.83 5.12 6.01
N LEU A 42 -12.62 5.07 4.68
CA LEU A 42 -11.87 4.00 4.04
C LEU A 42 -10.56 4.55 3.46
N PHE A 43 -9.44 3.93 3.77
CA PHE A 43 -8.18 4.26 3.14
C PHE A 43 -7.25 3.05 3.13
N GLY A 44 -6.25 3.08 2.28
CA GLY A 44 -5.29 1.99 2.16
C GLY A 44 -4.47 2.10 0.90
N ARG A 45 -3.73 1.03 0.60
CA ARG A 45 -2.92 0.97 -0.61
C ARG A 45 -2.76 -0.45 -1.13
N THR A 46 -2.32 -0.58 -2.40
CA THR A 46 -1.60 -1.75 -2.91
C THR A 46 -0.12 -1.44 -2.86
N GLU A 47 0.67 -2.39 -2.41
CA GLU A 47 2.12 -2.30 -2.45
C GLU A 47 2.68 -3.14 -3.58
N ASP A 48 3.46 -2.50 -4.44
CA ASP A 48 4.03 -3.12 -5.63
C ASP A 48 5.55 -2.98 -5.58
N LEU A 49 6.25 -4.10 -5.53
CA LEU A 49 7.70 -4.15 -5.68
C LEU A 49 8.12 -5.24 -6.67
N GLU A 50 9.04 -6.10 -6.26
CA GLU A 50 9.54 -7.20 -7.05
C GLU A 50 8.76 -8.48 -6.78
N PRO A 51 8.52 -9.35 -7.78
CA PRO A 51 8.03 -10.69 -7.52
C PRO A 51 8.97 -11.45 -6.58
N ASN A 52 8.40 -12.28 -5.68
CA ASN A 52 9.16 -13.07 -4.69
C ASN A 52 9.77 -12.25 -3.55
N HIS A 53 9.19 -11.14 -3.20
CA HIS A 53 9.50 -10.32 -2.06
C HIS A 53 8.51 -10.65 -0.94
N ASN A 54 8.96 -11.32 0.12
CA ASN A 54 8.05 -11.84 1.15
C ASN A 54 7.42 -10.73 1.99
N LYS A 55 6.14 -10.91 2.31
CA LYS A 55 5.38 -10.06 3.24
C LYS A 55 4.90 -10.87 4.41
N THR A 56 5.05 -10.31 5.60
CA THR A 56 4.57 -10.90 6.85
C THR A 56 3.47 -10.04 7.48
N PHE A 57 2.78 -10.58 8.47
CA PHE A 57 1.85 -9.82 9.30
C PHE A 57 2.07 -10.23 10.76
N ILE A 58 2.48 -9.28 11.58
CA ILE A 58 2.92 -9.52 12.95
C ILE A 58 2.36 -8.47 13.92
N VAL A 59 2.49 -8.75 15.22
CA VAL A 59 2.29 -7.76 16.28
C VAL A 59 3.64 -7.43 16.91
N ARG A 60 3.96 -6.15 16.98
CA ARG A 60 5.08 -5.62 17.74
C ARG A 60 4.58 -5.34 19.16
N PRO A 61 5.09 -6.02 20.18
CA PRO A 61 4.64 -5.80 21.56
C PRO A 61 5.09 -4.44 22.08
N ALA A 62 4.33 -3.90 23.02
CA ALA A 62 4.79 -2.74 23.79
C ALA A 62 6.10 -3.05 24.52
N LYS A 63 6.98 -2.06 24.64
CA LYS A 63 8.32 -2.26 25.20
C LYS A 63 8.83 -1.00 25.86
N ASP A 64 9.40 -1.13 27.08
CA ASP A 64 10.19 -0.07 27.70
C ASP A 64 11.62 -0.08 27.13
N ASN A 65 12.08 1.08 26.71
CA ASN A 65 13.39 1.28 26.11
C ASN A 65 14.35 1.91 27.15
N LYS A 66 15.63 1.66 27.00
CA LYS A 66 16.66 2.30 27.83
C LYS A 66 17.01 3.67 27.28
N ALA A 67 17.46 4.55 28.16
CA ALA A 67 17.97 5.85 27.73
C ALA A 67 19.12 5.67 26.72
N GLY A 68 18.96 6.29 25.53
CA GLY A 68 19.93 6.21 24.44
C GLY A 68 19.66 5.08 23.41
N ASP A 69 18.65 4.24 23.64
CA ASP A 69 18.21 3.28 22.62
C ASP A 69 17.72 4.02 21.37
N LYS A 70 18.04 3.50 20.19
CA LYS A 70 17.70 4.09 18.90
C LYS A 70 17.12 3.04 17.95
N TRP A 71 16.19 3.45 17.13
CA TRP A 71 15.92 2.79 15.87
C TRP A 71 17.12 2.97 14.95
N LYS A 72 17.46 1.94 14.22
CA LYS A 72 18.51 1.97 13.20
C LYS A 72 18.04 1.29 11.94
N ASP A 73 17.97 2.04 10.87
CA ASP A 73 17.60 1.55 9.55
C ASP A 73 18.77 0.74 8.92
N GLN A 74 18.45 -0.48 8.50
CA GLN A 74 19.43 -1.34 7.83
C GLN A 74 19.64 -0.98 6.35
N ALA A 75 18.65 -0.29 5.75
CA ALA A 75 18.71 0.07 4.34
C ALA A 75 19.66 1.24 4.06
N ASN A 76 19.56 2.32 4.86
CA ASN A 76 20.33 3.55 4.61
C ASN A 76 21.15 4.06 5.81
N GLY A 77 20.99 3.45 6.99
CA GLY A 77 21.71 3.81 8.20
C GLY A 77 21.09 4.97 9.00
N PHE A 78 19.88 5.40 8.66
CA PHE A 78 19.13 6.38 9.46
C PHE A 78 18.99 5.94 10.92
N GLU A 79 19.19 6.86 11.86
CA GLU A 79 19.03 6.60 13.29
C GLU A 79 18.10 7.63 13.93
N TYR A 80 17.15 7.14 14.75
CA TYR A 80 16.26 7.99 15.54
C TYR A 80 16.10 7.46 16.96
N PRO A 81 16.07 8.32 18.00
CA PRO A 81 15.85 7.90 19.38
C PRO A 81 14.51 7.17 19.52
N LEU A 82 14.51 6.05 20.26
CA LEU A 82 13.26 5.40 20.66
C LEU A 82 12.62 6.17 21.81
N PRO A 83 11.27 6.18 21.92
CA PRO A 83 10.58 6.72 23.09
C PRO A 83 10.91 5.89 24.34
N GLU A 84 10.75 6.45 25.55
CA GLU A 84 10.91 5.68 26.80
C GLU A 84 10.02 4.44 26.82
N HIS A 85 8.80 4.55 26.30
CA HIS A 85 7.85 3.46 26.12
C HIS A 85 7.40 3.41 24.66
N SER A 86 7.68 2.30 23.97
CA SER A 86 7.15 2.00 22.64
C SER A 86 5.81 1.31 22.76
N PHE A 87 4.77 1.85 22.13
CA PHE A 87 3.43 1.28 22.14
C PHE A 87 3.36 -0.02 21.30
N LYS A 88 2.44 -0.91 21.69
CA LYS A 88 2.10 -2.08 20.87
C LYS A 88 1.47 -1.63 19.54
N TYR A 89 1.85 -2.29 18.44
CA TYR A 89 1.20 -2.09 17.16
C TYR A 89 1.21 -3.35 16.28
N THR A 90 0.25 -3.46 15.38
CA THR A 90 0.29 -4.44 14.29
C THR A 90 1.16 -3.90 13.16
N ALA A 91 1.83 -4.79 12.44
CA ALA A 91 2.68 -4.41 11.32
C ALA A 91 2.57 -5.41 10.16
N VAL A 92 2.73 -4.89 8.94
CA VAL A 92 2.82 -5.66 7.69
C VAL A 92 4.23 -5.47 7.13
N PRO A 93 5.25 -6.18 7.66
CA PRO A 93 6.62 -5.96 7.25
C PRO A 93 6.95 -6.55 5.89
N ASP A 94 7.83 -5.84 5.18
CA ASP A 94 8.68 -6.40 4.15
C ASP A 94 9.77 -7.27 4.73
N VAL A 95 10.09 -8.36 4.04
CA VAL A 95 11.21 -9.24 4.38
C VAL A 95 12.11 -9.39 3.16
N THR A 96 13.20 -8.66 3.13
CA THR A 96 14.12 -8.69 2.01
C THR A 96 15.55 -8.95 2.44
N PRO A 97 16.35 -9.69 1.65
CA PRO A 97 17.77 -9.86 1.93
C PRO A 97 18.56 -8.55 1.86
N LYS A 98 18.08 -7.58 1.08
CA LYS A 98 18.78 -6.33 0.78
C LYS A 98 18.57 -5.28 1.87
N TYR A 99 17.34 -5.11 2.33
CA TYR A 99 16.97 -4.03 3.23
C TYR A 99 16.58 -4.49 4.64
N GLY A 100 16.57 -5.81 4.88
CA GLY A 100 16.16 -6.38 6.16
C GLY A 100 14.64 -6.49 6.30
N VAL A 101 14.14 -6.25 7.50
CA VAL A 101 12.72 -6.28 7.83
C VAL A 101 12.29 -4.89 8.28
N TYR A 102 11.29 -4.31 7.61
CA TYR A 102 10.76 -3.00 7.94
C TYR A 102 9.24 -2.96 7.79
N ASP A 103 8.59 -2.19 8.65
CA ASP A 103 7.14 -2.18 8.82
C ASP A 103 6.50 -1.13 7.90
N GLU A 104 5.35 -1.49 7.29
CA GLU A 104 4.70 -0.68 6.25
C GLU A 104 3.33 -0.13 6.66
N ALA A 105 2.49 -0.91 7.31
CA ALA A 105 1.15 -0.52 7.69
C ALA A 105 0.73 -1.17 9.00
N GLY A 106 -0.19 -0.56 9.74
CA GLY A 106 -0.75 -1.15 10.94
C GLY A 106 -1.59 -0.22 11.79
N PHE A 107 -2.05 -0.75 12.92
CA PHE A 107 -2.67 -0.02 14.03
C PHE A 107 -1.77 -0.02 15.24
N ASN A 108 -1.75 1.07 16.02
CA ASN A 108 -1.22 1.02 17.38
C ASN A 108 -2.33 0.89 18.44
N GLU A 109 -1.94 0.67 19.68
CA GLU A 109 -2.87 0.46 20.81
C GLU A 109 -3.68 1.70 21.24
N HIS A 110 -3.38 2.86 20.66
CA HIS A 110 -4.13 4.11 20.85
C HIS A 110 -5.14 4.38 19.74
N GLY A 111 -5.35 3.43 18.82
CA GLY A 111 -6.30 3.58 17.73
C GLY A 111 -5.80 4.43 16.57
N VAL A 112 -4.49 4.62 16.47
CA VAL A 112 -3.90 5.27 15.31
C VAL A 112 -3.56 4.23 14.26
N SER A 113 -4.05 4.43 13.04
CA SER A 113 -3.77 3.61 11.87
C SER A 113 -2.87 4.35 10.89
N MET A 114 -1.97 3.62 10.24
CA MET A 114 -1.01 4.18 9.29
C MET A 114 -0.87 3.29 8.06
N SER A 115 -0.84 3.92 6.90
CA SER A 115 -0.46 3.32 5.61
C SER A 115 0.69 4.14 5.03
N ALA A 116 1.86 3.56 5.00
CA ALA A 116 3.11 4.15 4.53
C ALA A 116 3.93 3.10 3.77
N THR A 117 4.45 3.38 2.56
CA THR A 117 4.38 4.64 1.84
C THR A 117 3.96 4.41 0.39
N VAL A 118 3.71 5.50 -0.34
CA VAL A 118 3.71 5.51 -1.80
C VAL A 118 4.88 6.38 -2.24
N SER A 119 5.96 5.76 -2.70
CA SER A 119 7.19 6.46 -3.10
C SER A 119 6.91 7.45 -4.24
N ALA A 120 7.48 8.64 -4.16
CA ALA A 120 7.38 9.68 -5.18
C ALA A 120 8.75 10.37 -5.33
N SER A 121 8.91 11.23 -6.32
CA SER A 121 10.14 11.99 -6.47
C SER A 121 9.86 13.38 -7.02
N ALA A 122 10.57 14.39 -6.50
CA ALA A 122 10.56 15.71 -7.09
C ALA A 122 11.33 15.74 -8.42
N ASN A 123 11.10 16.79 -9.21
CA ASN A 123 11.88 17.05 -10.41
C ASN A 123 13.34 17.46 -10.09
N ASP A 124 14.23 17.26 -11.05
CA ASP A 124 15.68 17.49 -10.88
C ASP A 124 16.02 18.91 -10.39
N LYS A 125 15.27 19.94 -10.85
CA LYS A 125 15.56 21.33 -10.46
C LYS A 125 15.26 21.60 -8.98
N ILE A 126 14.22 20.97 -8.43
CA ILE A 126 13.93 21.00 -7.00
C ILE A 126 15.06 20.29 -6.26
N LEU A 127 15.45 19.08 -6.70
CA LEU A 127 16.50 18.28 -6.05
C LEU A 127 17.90 18.88 -6.18
N GLU A 128 18.16 19.73 -7.18
CA GLU A 128 19.39 20.54 -7.23
C GLU A 128 19.48 21.56 -6.09
N LYS A 129 18.35 22.02 -5.55
CA LYS A 129 18.27 23.03 -4.47
C LYS A 129 18.12 22.42 -3.09
N ASP A 130 17.33 21.35 -2.99
CA ASP A 130 17.07 20.61 -1.74
C ASP A 130 17.14 19.09 -2.02
N PRO A 131 18.37 18.54 -2.15
CA PRO A 131 18.56 17.13 -2.48
C PRO A 131 18.13 16.22 -1.33
N TYR A 132 17.71 15.00 -1.69
CA TYR A 132 17.48 13.95 -0.71
C TYR A 132 18.73 13.67 0.12
N VAL A 133 18.54 13.43 1.41
CA VAL A 133 19.61 13.17 2.39
C VAL A 133 19.82 11.67 2.50
N LYS A 134 20.99 11.19 2.12
CA LYS A 134 21.29 9.75 1.98
C LYS A 134 20.93 8.92 3.22
N ASP A 135 21.20 9.42 4.42
CA ASP A 135 20.89 8.81 5.72
C ASP A 135 19.73 9.54 6.42
N GLY A 136 18.86 10.18 5.64
CA GLY A 136 17.62 10.79 6.09
C GLY A 136 16.51 9.74 6.31
N LEU A 137 15.33 10.22 6.70
CA LEU A 137 14.15 9.39 6.87
C LEU A 137 13.77 8.72 5.56
N ALA A 138 13.61 7.39 5.56
CA ALA A 138 13.20 6.58 4.42
C ALA A 138 11.93 5.79 4.74
N GLU A 139 11.26 5.28 3.71
CA GLU A 139 10.11 4.37 3.82
C GLU A 139 10.35 3.27 4.85
N SER A 140 11.51 2.61 4.77
CA SER A 140 11.94 1.53 5.67
C SER A 140 11.98 1.90 7.18
N SER A 141 11.90 3.20 7.53
CA SER A 141 11.93 3.68 8.91
C SER A 141 10.62 4.31 9.38
N ILE A 142 9.80 4.83 8.46
CA ILE A 142 8.67 5.69 8.82
C ILE A 142 7.72 4.99 9.80
N THR A 143 7.15 3.86 9.44
CA THR A 143 6.17 3.15 10.27
C THR A 143 6.77 2.66 11.58
N SER A 144 7.99 2.11 11.53
CA SER A 144 8.69 1.56 12.70
C SER A 144 9.09 2.63 13.74
N VAL A 145 9.27 3.88 13.31
CA VAL A 145 9.56 5.02 14.19
C VAL A 145 8.29 5.68 14.70
N VAL A 146 7.28 5.81 13.84
CA VAL A 146 6.10 6.64 14.12
C VAL A 146 5.06 5.89 14.95
N LEU A 147 4.56 4.73 14.50
CA LEU A 147 3.47 4.02 15.19
C LEU A 147 3.74 3.71 16.67
N PRO A 148 4.93 3.26 17.08
CA PRO A 148 5.20 3.00 18.49
C PRO A 148 5.37 4.26 19.35
N SER A 149 5.35 5.47 18.75
CA SER A 149 5.73 6.72 19.41
C SER A 149 4.58 7.69 19.60
N ILE A 150 3.40 7.44 19.01
CA ILE A 150 2.32 8.42 18.88
C ILE A 150 1.00 7.94 19.48
N LYS A 151 0.15 8.90 19.88
CA LYS A 151 -1.21 8.65 20.39
C LYS A 151 -2.29 9.22 19.49
N THR A 152 -1.94 10.10 18.56
CA THR A 152 -2.87 10.70 17.61
C THR A 152 -2.24 10.74 16.20
N ALA A 153 -3.09 10.79 15.18
CA ALA A 153 -2.64 10.94 13.80
C ALA A 153 -1.85 12.24 13.60
N ARG A 154 -2.31 13.32 14.22
CA ARG A 154 -1.62 14.63 14.16
C ARG A 154 -0.22 14.56 14.76
N GLU A 155 -0.04 13.93 15.94
CA GLU A 155 1.30 13.70 16.51
C GLU A 155 2.23 12.96 15.55
N GLY A 156 1.69 12.00 14.78
CA GLY A 156 2.45 11.27 13.76
C GLY A 156 2.96 12.17 12.64
N ILE A 157 2.10 13.03 12.11
CA ILE A 157 2.49 14.03 11.10
C ILE A 157 3.51 15.01 11.66
N GLU A 158 3.31 15.52 12.87
CA GLU A 158 4.24 16.45 13.53
C GLU A 158 5.61 15.79 13.81
N LEU A 159 5.63 14.50 14.17
CA LEU A 159 6.87 13.75 14.36
C LEU A 159 7.65 13.58 13.03
N ILE A 160 6.96 13.20 11.96
CA ILE A 160 7.59 13.09 10.62
C ILE A 160 8.10 14.46 10.16
N ALA A 161 7.28 15.50 10.29
CA ALA A 161 7.65 16.88 9.97
C ALA A 161 8.92 17.33 10.69
N LYS A 162 9.00 17.05 11.99
CA LYS A 162 10.20 17.33 12.81
C LYS A 162 11.42 16.57 12.28
N ILE A 163 11.29 15.27 12.03
CA ILE A 163 12.41 14.44 11.56
C ILE A 163 12.91 14.93 10.20
N VAL A 164 12.00 15.18 9.24
CA VAL A 164 12.36 15.69 7.90
C VAL A 164 13.04 17.06 8.00
N SER A 165 12.54 17.96 8.86
CA SER A 165 13.16 19.27 9.07
C SER A 165 14.56 19.19 9.68
N GLU A 166 14.80 18.26 10.62
CA GLU A 166 16.06 18.18 11.39
C GLU A 166 17.10 17.27 10.73
N LYS A 167 16.68 16.20 10.06
CA LYS A 167 17.54 15.14 9.53
C LYS A 167 17.43 14.94 8.03
N GLY A 168 16.43 15.52 7.41
CA GLY A 168 16.10 15.33 6.01
C GLY A 168 15.40 14.00 5.72
N SER A 169 14.94 13.88 4.48
CA SER A 169 14.36 12.67 3.90
C SER A 169 15.28 12.08 2.85
N ALA A 170 15.39 10.75 2.80
CA ALA A 170 16.21 10.03 1.82
C ALA A 170 15.53 9.92 0.45
N GLU A 171 14.23 10.19 0.39
CA GLU A 171 13.39 10.05 -0.80
C GLU A 171 12.07 10.82 -0.63
N GLY A 172 11.33 11.00 -1.71
CA GLY A 172 9.96 11.53 -1.63
C GLY A 172 8.97 10.41 -1.32
N ASN A 173 8.00 10.72 -0.47
CA ASN A 173 7.01 9.74 -0.04
C ASN A 173 5.63 10.37 0.16
N ILE A 174 4.59 9.57 -0.03
CA ILE A 174 3.21 9.90 0.31
C ILE A 174 2.74 8.90 1.36
N LEU A 175 2.08 9.37 2.40
CA LEU A 175 1.56 8.52 3.47
C LEU A 175 0.26 9.05 4.04
N THR A 176 -0.45 8.17 4.74
CA THR A 176 -1.70 8.49 5.45
C THR A 176 -1.63 7.99 6.87
N ILE A 177 -2.05 8.84 7.80
CA ILE A 177 -2.21 8.50 9.22
C ILE A 177 -3.62 8.91 9.63
N ALA A 178 -4.33 8.05 10.34
CA ALA A 178 -5.69 8.32 10.76
C ALA A 178 -5.95 7.86 12.20
N ASP A 179 -6.88 8.54 12.85
CA ASP A 179 -7.45 8.19 14.14
C ASP A 179 -8.94 8.59 14.18
N LYS A 180 -9.56 8.58 15.36
CA LYS A 180 -10.95 9.00 15.56
C LYS A 180 -11.27 10.46 15.14
N ASP A 181 -10.25 11.32 15.08
CA ASP A 181 -10.40 12.75 14.76
C ASP A 181 -10.24 13.04 13.26
N GLY A 182 -9.94 12.01 12.46
CA GLY A 182 -9.89 12.07 11.01
C GLY A 182 -8.59 11.52 10.42
N ILE A 183 -8.44 11.72 9.13
CA ILE A 183 -7.30 11.23 8.35
C ILE A 183 -6.41 12.39 7.90
N TRP A 184 -5.10 12.20 8.02
CA TRP A 184 -4.08 13.08 7.47
C TRP A 184 -3.41 12.44 6.26
N TYR A 185 -3.26 13.22 5.21
CA TYR A 185 -2.51 12.89 4.01
C TYR A 185 -1.25 13.76 3.97
N MET A 186 -0.09 13.17 3.78
CA MET A 186 1.20 13.87 3.77
C MET A 186 2.02 13.52 2.55
N GLU A 187 2.63 14.55 1.95
CA GLU A 187 3.66 14.44 0.91
C GLU A 187 5.00 14.94 1.45
N ILE A 188 6.03 14.09 1.45
CA ILE A 188 7.42 14.47 1.67
C ILE A 188 8.00 14.77 0.29
N LEU A 189 8.23 16.05 0.01
CA LEU A 189 8.46 16.56 -1.35
C LEU A 189 9.92 16.52 -1.79
N SER A 190 10.84 16.80 -0.88
CA SER A 190 12.28 16.88 -1.17
C SER A 190 13.08 16.59 0.10
N GLY A 191 14.37 16.88 0.13
CA GLY A 191 15.22 16.63 1.29
C GLY A 191 14.66 17.17 2.60
N HIS A 192 14.05 18.36 2.59
CA HIS A 192 13.54 19.01 3.81
C HIS A 192 12.15 19.63 3.65
N GLN A 193 11.51 19.49 2.48
CA GLN A 193 10.17 20.05 2.27
C GLN A 193 9.09 18.97 2.36
N TYR A 194 7.99 19.32 3.02
CA TYR A 194 6.82 18.47 3.22
C TYR A 194 5.55 19.31 3.32
N VAL A 195 4.44 18.71 2.98
CA VAL A 195 3.09 19.25 3.20
C VAL A 195 2.16 18.14 3.62
N ALA A 196 1.39 18.36 4.68
CA ALA A 196 0.32 17.49 5.13
C ALA A 196 -0.98 18.26 5.25
N ILE A 197 -2.08 17.63 4.89
CA ILE A 197 -3.43 18.17 5.06
C ILE A 197 -4.31 17.19 5.82
N LYS A 198 -5.23 17.69 6.64
CA LYS A 198 -6.36 16.91 7.13
C LYS A 198 -7.30 16.69 5.95
N PHE A 199 -7.52 15.42 5.59
CA PHE A 199 -8.30 15.08 4.40
C PHE A 199 -9.79 15.30 4.65
N PRO A 200 -10.53 15.97 3.74
CA PRO A 200 -11.96 16.24 3.92
C PRO A 200 -12.83 14.98 3.88
N ASP A 201 -13.85 14.95 4.74
CA ASP A 201 -14.77 13.81 4.86
C ASP A 201 -15.70 13.62 3.63
N ASP A 202 -15.83 14.64 2.77
CA ASP A 202 -16.71 14.66 1.59
C ASP A 202 -15.94 14.49 0.26
N LYS A 203 -14.69 14.03 0.32
CA LYS A 203 -13.81 13.82 -0.84
C LYS A 203 -13.32 12.38 -0.91
N PHE A 204 -12.88 12.00 -2.12
CA PHE A 204 -12.07 10.79 -2.30
C PHE A 204 -10.79 11.13 -3.05
N ALA A 205 -9.81 10.24 -2.96
CA ALA A 205 -8.52 10.35 -3.64
C ALA A 205 -8.03 8.98 -4.13
N VAL A 206 -7.29 8.98 -5.24
CA VAL A 206 -6.47 7.87 -5.71
C VAL A 206 -5.12 8.43 -6.10
N PHE A 207 -4.04 7.93 -5.50
CA PHE A 207 -2.71 8.52 -5.64
C PHE A 207 -1.62 7.44 -5.80
N PRO A 208 -1.20 7.17 -7.04
CA PRO A 208 0.05 6.44 -7.32
C PRO A 208 1.31 7.31 -7.10
N ASN A 209 2.47 6.84 -7.57
CA ASN A 209 3.81 7.34 -7.26
C ASN A 209 4.17 8.69 -7.89
N THR A 210 3.42 9.74 -7.56
CA THR A 210 3.72 11.14 -7.89
C THR A 210 2.94 12.04 -6.94
N PHE A 211 3.34 13.29 -6.73
CA PHE A 211 2.64 14.20 -5.83
C PHE A 211 1.31 14.68 -6.43
N TYR A 212 0.33 14.94 -5.57
CA TYR A 212 -1.05 15.30 -5.97
C TYR A 212 -1.57 16.57 -5.33
N LEU A 213 -0.91 17.11 -4.28
CA LEU A 213 -1.36 18.34 -3.64
C LEU A 213 -1.35 19.51 -4.63
N GLY A 214 -2.52 20.11 -4.82
CA GLY A 214 -2.70 21.33 -5.58
C GLY A 214 -2.43 22.56 -4.72
N HIS A 215 -3.42 23.48 -4.67
CA HIS A 215 -3.37 24.59 -3.73
C HIS A 215 -3.64 24.12 -2.30
N VAL A 216 -2.84 24.61 -1.34
CA VAL A 216 -3.00 24.38 0.10
C VAL A 216 -2.95 25.73 0.83
N ASP A 217 -3.89 25.97 1.74
CA ASP A 217 -3.83 27.13 2.61
C ASP A 217 -2.83 26.92 3.75
N PHE A 218 -1.64 27.47 3.60
CA PHE A 218 -0.58 27.40 4.61
C PHE A 218 -0.89 28.18 5.90
N ASN A 219 -1.94 29.00 5.93
CA ASN A 219 -2.36 29.72 7.15
C ASN A 219 -3.34 28.91 7.98
N ASP A 220 -3.99 27.90 7.43
CA ASP A 220 -4.85 26.98 8.17
C ASP A 220 -4.03 25.98 9.00
N LYS A 221 -3.55 26.44 10.16
CA LYS A 221 -2.71 25.61 11.04
C LYS A 221 -3.46 24.47 11.74
N GLU A 222 -4.78 24.45 11.68
CA GLU A 222 -5.60 23.37 12.20
C GLU A 222 -5.56 22.16 11.24
N ASN A 223 -5.67 22.42 9.94
CA ASN A 223 -5.80 21.39 8.90
C ASN A 223 -4.57 21.26 7.99
N THR A 224 -3.53 22.08 8.20
CA THR A 224 -2.31 22.07 7.39
C THR A 224 -1.05 22.07 8.27
N ILE A 225 -0.12 21.16 7.97
CA ILE A 225 1.23 21.12 8.54
C ILE A 225 2.20 21.08 7.37
N ALA A 226 3.03 22.11 7.22
CA ALA A 226 3.95 22.25 6.10
C ALA A 226 5.25 22.92 6.53
N SER A 227 6.34 22.62 5.82
CA SER A 227 7.58 23.38 5.93
C SER A 227 7.43 24.78 5.34
N ASP A 228 8.11 25.76 5.92
CA ASP A 228 7.99 27.17 5.49
C ASP A 228 8.58 27.45 4.09
N GLY A 229 9.40 26.52 3.58
CA GLY A 229 10.18 26.68 2.34
C GLY A 229 9.49 26.22 1.06
N VAL A 230 8.32 25.58 1.11
CA VAL A 230 7.70 24.88 -0.04
C VAL A 230 7.55 25.79 -1.27
N GLU A 231 6.88 26.92 -1.13
CA GLU A 231 6.67 27.85 -2.25
C GLU A 231 7.98 28.54 -2.67
N LYS A 232 8.79 28.94 -1.67
CA LYS A 232 10.07 29.61 -1.93
C LYS A 232 11.03 28.70 -2.72
N LEU A 233 11.12 27.41 -2.37
CA LEU A 233 11.97 26.47 -3.08
C LEU A 233 11.58 26.32 -4.55
N ALA A 234 10.28 26.22 -4.84
CA ALA A 234 9.79 26.17 -6.22
C ALA A 234 10.16 27.42 -7.03
N LYS A 235 10.09 28.62 -6.41
CA LYS A 235 10.54 29.88 -7.02
C LYS A 235 12.04 29.89 -7.27
N ASP A 236 12.84 29.49 -6.28
CA ASP A 236 14.31 29.46 -6.38
C ASP A 236 14.82 28.41 -7.39
N ALA A 237 14.07 27.33 -7.58
CA ALA A 237 14.32 26.30 -8.58
C ALA A 237 13.82 26.66 -9.99
N GLY A 238 13.03 27.72 -10.12
CA GLY A 238 12.40 28.14 -11.39
C GLY A 238 11.38 27.13 -11.90
N THR A 239 10.68 26.44 -10.99
CA THR A 239 9.64 25.44 -11.30
C THR A 239 8.25 25.86 -10.79
N TYR A 240 8.14 27.03 -10.19
CA TYR A 240 6.91 27.56 -9.63
C TYR A 240 5.79 27.61 -10.69
N GLN A 241 4.65 27.03 -10.36
CA GLN A 241 3.45 26.97 -11.19
C GLN A 241 2.22 27.43 -10.40
N GLU A 242 1.31 28.09 -11.07
CA GLU A 242 0.00 28.50 -10.54
C GLU A 242 -1.13 27.84 -11.32
N VAL A 243 -2.24 27.62 -10.63
CA VAL A 243 -3.55 27.31 -11.21
C VAL A 243 -4.54 28.29 -10.60
N ASP A 244 -5.33 28.98 -11.42
CA ASP A 244 -6.29 30.00 -10.99
C ASP A 244 -5.67 31.08 -10.08
N GLY A 245 -4.41 31.45 -10.33
CA GLY A 245 -3.67 32.46 -9.57
C GLY A 245 -3.19 32.00 -8.19
N GLN A 246 -3.23 30.70 -7.90
CA GLN A 246 -2.77 30.11 -6.64
C GLN A 246 -1.64 29.12 -6.88
N PHE A 247 -0.65 29.12 -5.98
CA PHE A 247 0.47 28.19 -6.04
C PHE A 247 -0.01 26.73 -6.04
N HIS A 248 0.49 25.95 -7.00
CA HIS A 248 0.13 24.56 -7.17
C HIS A 248 1.35 23.66 -6.90
N ILE A 249 1.31 22.88 -5.82
CA ILE A 249 2.45 22.08 -5.33
C ILE A 249 2.85 21.03 -6.35
N ALA A 250 1.94 20.12 -6.71
CA ALA A 250 2.24 19.02 -7.60
C ALA A 250 2.81 19.46 -8.96
N LYS A 251 2.23 20.49 -9.57
CA LYS A 251 2.76 21.02 -10.86
C LYS A 251 4.15 21.63 -10.73
N SER A 252 4.50 22.16 -9.56
CA SER A 252 5.79 22.78 -9.30
C SER A 252 6.87 21.75 -8.94
N TYR A 253 6.49 20.66 -8.27
CA TYR A 253 7.42 19.68 -7.73
C TYR A 253 7.58 18.42 -8.57
N ASN A 254 6.53 17.98 -9.26
CA ASN A 254 6.59 16.75 -10.03
C ASN A 254 7.55 16.82 -11.22
N PRO A 255 8.22 15.72 -11.57
CA PRO A 255 8.69 15.50 -12.93
C PRO A 255 7.50 15.30 -13.87
N LYS A 256 7.77 15.11 -15.17
CA LYS A 256 6.72 14.70 -16.11
C LYS A 256 6.06 13.41 -15.63
N MET A 257 4.73 13.40 -15.57
CA MET A 257 3.97 12.23 -15.13
C MET A 257 4.29 11.00 -15.99
N ALA A 258 4.71 9.93 -15.35
CA ALA A 258 4.94 8.63 -15.98
C ALA A 258 3.62 7.96 -16.37
N ASP A 259 3.60 7.23 -17.49
CA ASP A 259 2.39 6.56 -17.98
C ASP A 259 1.85 5.53 -16.98
N ALA A 260 2.72 4.88 -16.20
CA ALA A 260 2.31 3.97 -15.12
C ALA A 260 1.54 4.68 -13.99
N ASN A 261 1.91 5.91 -13.64
CA ASN A 261 1.16 6.72 -12.67
C ASN A 261 -0.17 7.20 -13.27
N ARG A 262 -0.11 7.73 -14.50
CA ARG A 262 -1.27 8.18 -15.27
C ARG A 262 -2.35 7.11 -15.36
N SER A 263 -2.00 5.90 -15.78
CA SER A 263 -2.96 4.81 -15.96
C SER A 263 -3.64 4.38 -14.67
N ARG A 264 -2.92 4.40 -13.55
CA ARG A 264 -3.45 4.00 -12.24
C ARG A 264 -4.36 5.07 -11.64
N VAL A 265 -3.96 6.35 -11.66
CA VAL A 265 -4.82 7.43 -11.15
C VAL A 265 -6.07 7.58 -12.00
N PHE A 266 -5.96 7.60 -13.33
CA PHE A 266 -7.10 7.67 -14.24
C PHE A 266 -8.07 6.51 -14.02
N SER A 267 -7.58 5.27 -14.07
CA SER A 267 -8.45 4.09 -13.89
C SER A 267 -9.02 3.99 -12.48
N GLY A 268 -8.28 4.43 -11.49
CA GLY A 268 -8.76 4.44 -10.10
C GLY A 268 -9.91 5.42 -9.91
N ILE A 269 -9.77 6.66 -10.37
CA ILE A 269 -10.86 7.66 -10.32
C ILE A 269 -12.07 7.14 -11.10
N LYS A 270 -11.87 6.65 -12.34
CA LYS A 270 -12.96 6.09 -13.16
C LYS A 270 -13.61 4.84 -12.57
N SER A 271 -12.88 4.06 -11.78
CA SER A 271 -13.43 2.88 -11.08
C SER A 271 -14.41 3.27 -9.98
N LEU A 272 -14.10 4.37 -9.26
CA LEU A 272 -14.98 4.92 -8.21
C LEU A 272 -16.07 5.79 -8.84
N ASP A 273 -15.70 6.70 -9.72
CA ASP A 273 -16.66 7.57 -10.40
C ASP A 273 -16.51 7.51 -11.93
N PRO A 274 -17.26 6.62 -12.61
CA PRO A 274 -17.25 6.53 -14.07
C PRO A 274 -17.68 7.82 -14.78
N ASP A 275 -18.46 8.68 -14.11
CA ASP A 275 -18.97 9.95 -14.66
C ASP A 275 -18.00 11.12 -14.44
N SER A 276 -16.90 10.92 -13.71
CA SER A 276 -15.83 11.92 -13.53
C SER A 276 -15.37 12.47 -14.89
N THR A 277 -15.05 13.75 -14.94
CA THR A 277 -14.60 14.43 -16.16
C THR A 277 -13.12 14.24 -16.50
N VAL A 278 -12.35 13.55 -15.63
CA VAL A 278 -10.93 13.29 -15.88
C VAL A 278 -10.72 12.51 -17.17
N THR A 279 -9.67 12.85 -17.92
CA THR A 279 -9.26 12.18 -19.15
C THR A 279 -7.90 11.51 -18.99
N TYR A 280 -7.58 10.54 -19.85
CA TYR A 280 -6.27 9.88 -19.80
C TYR A 280 -5.12 10.82 -20.19
N GLU A 281 -5.39 11.86 -20.95
CA GLU A 281 -4.44 12.84 -21.45
C GLU A 281 -4.14 13.96 -20.45
N ASP A 282 -4.85 14.04 -19.31
CA ASP A 282 -4.62 15.06 -18.31
C ASP A 282 -3.16 15.00 -17.80
N ASP A 283 -2.52 16.17 -17.72
CA ASP A 283 -1.13 16.28 -17.25
C ASP A 283 -1.03 16.27 -15.72
N ASN A 284 -2.13 16.55 -15.04
CA ASN A 284 -2.27 16.55 -13.60
C ASN A 284 -3.66 16.07 -13.22
N TYR A 285 -3.77 15.36 -12.10
CA TYR A 285 -5.03 14.95 -11.49
C TYR A 285 -5.08 15.55 -10.09
N GLU A 286 -6.17 16.23 -9.77
CA GLU A 286 -6.35 16.80 -8.44
C GLU A 286 -6.48 15.68 -7.40
N LEU A 287 -5.87 15.88 -6.21
CA LEU A 287 -5.99 14.92 -5.11
C LEU A 287 -7.45 14.78 -4.65
N LEU A 288 -8.11 15.92 -4.43
CA LEU A 288 -9.44 15.98 -3.84
C LEU A 288 -10.53 15.85 -4.91
N GLN A 289 -11.00 14.62 -5.10
CA GLN A 289 -12.09 14.33 -6.04
C GLN A 289 -13.45 14.47 -5.38
N SER A 290 -14.42 15.05 -6.10
CA SER A 290 -15.81 15.22 -5.68
C SER A 290 -16.72 14.26 -6.43
N THR A 291 -17.74 13.73 -5.75
CA THR A 291 -18.78 12.90 -6.36
C THR A 291 -20.04 12.88 -5.49
N ASP A 292 -21.20 12.58 -6.08
CA ASP A 292 -22.45 12.33 -5.36
C ASP A 292 -22.64 10.82 -5.03
N LYS A 293 -21.69 9.98 -5.44
CA LYS A 293 -21.77 8.52 -5.22
C LYS A 293 -21.40 8.16 -3.79
N LYS A 294 -21.91 7.00 -3.37
CA LYS A 294 -21.55 6.38 -2.09
C LYS A 294 -20.84 5.06 -2.35
N PHE A 295 -19.82 4.81 -1.54
CA PHE A 295 -18.92 3.66 -1.70
C PHE A 295 -19.05 2.69 -0.53
N SER A 296 -18.99 1.42 -0.85
CA SER A 296 -18.90 0.32 0.12
C SER A 296 -17.43 -0.10 0.31
N LEU A 297 -17.18 -0.93 1.31
CA LEU A 297 -15.91 -1.62 1.49
C LEU A 297 -15.53 -2.45 0.25
N GLU A 298 -16.54 -3.11 -0.37
CA GLU A 298 -16.30 -3.88 -1.60
C GLU A 298 -15.84 -3.01 -2.76
N ASP A 299 -16.31 -1.76 -2.86
CA ASP A 299 -15.84 -0.83 -3.89
C ASP A 299 -14.36 -0.47 -3.68
N ALA A 300 -13.91 -0.28 -2.44
CA ALA A 300 -12.50 -0.08 -2.12
C ALA A 300 -11.64 -1.32 -2.48
N MET A 301 -12.10 -2.52 -2.15
CA MET A 301 -11.42 -3.76 -2.54
C MET A 301 -11.42 -3.97 -4.06
N LYS A 302 -12.49 -3.56 -4.75
CA LYS A 302 -12.58 -3.60 -6.21
C LYS A 302 -11.62 -2.61 -6.85
N LEU A 303 -11.46 -1.40 -6.28
CA LEU A 303 -10.46 -0.42 -6.71
C LEU A 303 -9.07 -1.03 -6.69
N GLN A 304 -8.68 -1.68 -5.60
CA GLN A 304 -7.36 -2.33 -5.46
C GLN A 304 -7.18 -3.55 -6.40
N ARG A 305 -8.27 -4.07 -6.94
CA ARG A 305 -8.27 -5.14 -7.97
C ARG A 305 -8.40 -4.62 -9.39
N ASN A 306 -8.46 -3.29 -9.59
CA ASN A 306 -8.74 -2.70 -10.90
C ASN A 306 -7.67 -3.08 -11.93
N ARG A 307 -8.16 -3.53 -13.10
CA ARG A 307 -7.36 -3.88 -14.28
C ARG A 307 -7.98 -3.29 -15.55
N PHE A 308 -8.50 -2.05 -15.41
CA PHE A 308 -9.13 -1.29 -16.48
C PHE A 308 -10.52 -1.78 -16.89
N GLU A 309 -11.27 -2.41 -15.97
CA GLU A 309 -12.63 -2.83 -16.22
C GLU A 309 -13.50 -1.64 -16.65
N GLY A 310 -14.13 -1.76 -17.83
CA GLY A 310 -14.97 -0.71 -18.41
C GLY A 310 -14.24 0.43 -19.12
N LEU A 311 -12.90 0.36 -19.24
CA LEU A 311 -12.08 1.33 -19.95
C LEU A 311 -11.48 0.76 -21.22
N ASP A 312 -11.13 1.64 -22.19
CA ASP A 312 -10.40 1.25 -23.42
C ASP A 312 -8.89 1.17 -23.18
N LEU A 313 -8.53 0.46 -22.09
CA LEU A 313 -7.16 0.15 -21.72
C LEU A 313 -7.02 -1.36 -21.48
N LYS A 314 -5.81 -1.88 -21.61
CA LYS A 314 -5.47 -3.28 -21.41
C LYS A 314 -4.30 -3.43 -20.45
N PRO A 315 -4.32 -4.41 -19.53
CA PRO A 315 -3.19 -4.64 -18.64
C PRO A 315 -1.91 -5.00 -19.41
N LEU A 316 -0.81 -4.35 -19.08
CA LEU A 316 0.49 -4.51 -19.73
C LEU A 316 1.00 -5.96 -19.69
N ASP A 317 0.74 -6.69 -18.61
CA ASP A 317 1.11 -8.10 -18.43
C ASP A 317 0.29 -9.08 -19.33
N GLN A 318 -0.74 -8.59 -20.01
CA GLN A 318 -1.51 -9.36 -21.01
C GLN A 318 -1.05 -9.10 -22.44
N MET A 319 -0.04 -8.26 -22.65
CA MET A 319 0.47 -7.94 -23.97
C MET A 319 1.13 -9.17 -24.61
N GLU A 320 0.77 -9.44 -25.87
CA GLU A 320 1.41 -10.52 -26.63
C GLU A 320 2.83 -10.14 -27.04
N LEU A 321 3.78 -10.94 -26.62
CA LEU A 321 5.19 -10.80 -26.95
C LEU A 321 5.62 -11.76 -28.06
N ASP A 322 6.68 -11.41 -28.78
CA ASP A 322 7.36 -12.31 -29.72
C ASP A 322 8.19 -13.38 -28.98
N GLY A 323 8.77 -14.32 -29.72
CA GLY A 323 9.63 -15.36 -29.13
C GLY A 323 10.91 -14.84 -28.46
N LYS A 324 11.18 -13.52 -28.47
CA LYS A 324 12.30 -12.85 -27.80
C LYS A 324 11.82 -11.97 -26.64
N GLY A 325 10.53 -12.04 -26.29
CA GLY A 325 9.94 -11.27 -25.20
C GLY A 325 9.73 -9.78 -25.53
N LYS A 326 9.66 -9.39 -26.80
CA LYS A 326 9.39 -8.02 -27.23
C LYS A 326 7.98 -7.89 -27.81
N PRO A 327 7.35 -6.70 -27.73
CA PRO A 327 6.10 -6.45 -28.43
C PRO A 327 6.23 -6.81 -29.92
N LYS A 328 5.23 -7.46 -30.48
CA LYS A 328 5.24 -7.92 -31.90
C LYS A 328 5.36 -6.76 -32.90
N SER A 329 4.91 -5.55 -32.52
CA SER A 329 5.08 -4.31 -33.30
C SER A 329 4.97 -3.09 -32.39
N LYS A 330 5.30 -1.88 -32.89
CA LYS A 330 5.06 -0.64 -32.14
C LYS A 330 3.58 -0.38 -31.86
N ASP A 331 2.71 -0.76 -32.78
CA ASP A 331 1.26 -0.63 -32.62
C ASP A 331 0.69 -1.67 -31.65
N ALA A 332 1.40 -2.79 -31.41
CA ALA A 332 0.99 -3.79 -30.43
C ALA A 332 1.06 -3.30 -28.98
N VAL A 333 1.71 -2.17 -28.71
CA VAL A 333 1.79 -1.55 -27.36
C VAL A 333 0.61 -0.62 -27.10
N LYS A 334 -0.06 -0.15 -28.16
CA LYS A 334 -1.14 0.84 -28.06
C LYS A 334 -2.31 0.28 -27.21
N GLY A 335 -2.74 1.06 -26.24
CA GLY A 335 -3.83 0.72 -25.33
C GLY A 335 -3.43 -0.22 -24.18
N TYR A 336 -2.16 -0.66 -24.10
CA TYR A 336 -1.65 -1.40 -22.95
C TYR A 336 -1.04 -0.45 -21.93
N ALA A 337 -1.41 -0.63 -20.65
CA ALA A 337 -1.01 0.24 -19.57
C ALA A 337 -0.77 -0.55 -18.27
N TYR A 338 -0.15 0.08 -17.29
CA TYR A 338 0.15 -0.53 -16.00
C TYR A 338 -1.06 -0.41 -15.06
N PRO A 339 -1.72 -1.51 -14.66
CA PRO A 339 -2.93 -1.46 -13.83
C PRO A 339 -2.60 -1.35 -12.33
N ILE A 340 -3.57 -0.93 -11.52
CA ILE A 340 -3.47 -0.97 -10.06
C ILE A 340 -3.19 -2.40 -9.59
N SER A 341 -3.99 -3.38 -10.03
CA SER A 341 -3.75 -4.79 -9.73
C SER A 341 -2.85 -5.44 -10.77
N ASN A 342 -1.56 -5.19 -10.66
CA ASN A 342 -0.53 -5.79 -11.51
C ASN A 342 0.11 -7.04 -10.85
N PRO A 343 0.96 -7.80 -11.55
CA PRO A 343 1.61 -8.99 -10.99
C PRO A 343 2.59 -8.74 -9.85
N ASN A 344 3.06 -7.50 -9.68
CA ASN A 344 4.06 -7.16 -8.66
C ASN A 344 3.44 -6.79 -7.31
N VAL A 345 2.10 -6.72 -7.23
CA VAL A 345 1.41 -6.45 -5.96
C VAL A 345 1.70 -7.55 -4.95
N MET A 346 2.30 -7.17 -3.83
CA MET A 346 2.73 -8.08 -2.77
C MET A 346 1.75 -8.13 -1.61
N GLU A 347 1.06 -7.03 -1.37
CA GLU A 347 -0.01 -6.93 -0.40
C GLU A 347 -1.00 -5.82 -0.79
N ALA A 348 -2.18 -5.87 -0.20
CA ALA A 348 -3.15 -4.78 -0.23
C ALA A 348 -3.89 -4.71 1.11
N HIS A 349 -4.15 -3.51 1.59
CA HIS A 349 -4.94 -3.31 2.79
C HIS A 349 -5.96 -2.20 2.62
N VAL A 350 -7.06 -2.32 3.36
CA VAL A 350 -8.08 -1.29 3.54
C VAL A 350 -8.30 -1.12 5.03
N PHE A 351 -8.04 0.05 5.56
CA PHE A 351 -8.51 0.46 6.88
C PHE A 351 -9.94 0.96 6.75
N GLN A 352 -10.84 0.41 7.56
CA GLN A 352 -12.22 0.82 7.71
C GLN A 352 -12.41 1.37 9.11
N LEU A 353 -12.38 2.69 9.25
CA LEU A 353 -12.51 3.37 10.54
C LEU A 353 -13.95 3.83 10.74
N LYS A 354 -14.47 3.63 11.95
CA LYS A 354 -15.84 4.01 12.33
C LYS A 354 -15.82 4.73 13.68
N ASP A 355 -16.62 5.78 13.79
CA ASP A 355 -16.73 6.60 15.00
C ASP A 355 -17.28 5.80 16.21
N ASP A 356 -18.00 4.70 15.96
CA ASP A 356 -18.58 3.83 16.99
C ASP A 356 -17.68 2.66 17.42
N ILE A 357 -16.50 2.50 16.82
CA ILE A 357 -15.51 1.51 17.25
C ILE A 357 -14.52 2.16 18.23
N PRO A 358 -14.41 1.64 19.49
CA PRO A 358 -13.51 2.18 20.47
C PRO A 358 -12.04 2.23 20.01
N ALA A 359 -11.31 3.27 20.43
CA ALA A 359 -9.89 3.42 20.10
C ALA A 359 -9.04 2.25 20.62
N GLU A 360 -9.44 1.65 21.74
CA GLU A 360 -8.82 0.45 22.32
C GLU A 360 -8.93 -0.77 21.41
N MET A 361 -9.83 -0.74 20.43
CA MET A 361 -9.95 -1.75 19.37
C MET A 361 -9.25 -1.33 18.06
N GLY A 362 -8.49 -0.23 18.08
CA GLY A 362 -7.86 0.36 16.92
C GLY A 362 -8.75 1.36 16.16
N GLY A 363 -9.94 1.73 16.68
CA GLY A 363 -10.89 2.62 16.00
C GLY A 363 -11.47 2.06 14.72
N GLY A 364 -11.20 0.79 14.38
CA GLY A 364 -11.65 0.19 13.13
C GLY A 364 -11.12 -1.21 12.86
N VAL A 365 -11.21 -1.58 11.59
CA VAL A 365 -10.81 -2.90 11.06
C VAL A 365 -9.81 -2.69 9.93
N MET A 366 -8.71 -3.41 9.96
CA MET A 366 -7.82 -3.55 8.81
C MET A 366 -8.23 -4.81 8.02
N TRP A 367 -8.62 -4.62 6.78
CA TRP A 367 -8.84 -5.68 5.81
C TRP A 367 -7.53 -5.89 5.05
N LEU A 368 -6.87 -7.01 5.33
CA LEU A 368 -5.53 -7.30 4.80
C LEU A 368 -5.54 -8.47 3.83
N SER A 369 -4.94 -8.28 2.67
CA SER A 369 -4.67 -9.29 1.66
C SER A 369 -3.16 -9.42 1.46
N ILE A 370 -2.54 -10.45 2.02
CA ILE A 370 -1.12 -10.76 1.78
C ILE A 370 -1.00 -11.54 0.46
N GLY A 371 -0.23 -10.98 -0.47
CA GLY A 371 -0.14 -11.37 -1.88
C GLY A 371 -1.04 -10.49 -2.76
N SER A 372 -1.04 -10.73 -4.09
CA SER A 372 -1.88 -9.95 -4.98
C SER A 372 -3.37 -10.14 -4.66
N PRO A 373 -4.13 -9.06 -4.41
CA PRO A 373 -5.53 -9.13 -4.01
C PRO A 373 -6.42 -9.75 -5.08
N ARG A 374 -5.92 -9.91 -6.29
CA ARG A 374 -6.61 -10.62 -7.36
C ARG A 374 -6.87 -12.10 -7.02
N ASN A 375 -5.92 -12.74 -6.34
CA ASN A 375 -5.97 -14.17 -6.00
C ASN A 375 -5.76 -14.43 -4.49
N ALA A 376 -5.64 -13.36 -3.70
CA ALA A 376 -5.55 -13.41 -2.25
C ALA A 376 -6.80 -12.80 -1.62
N PRO A 377 -7.38 -13.42 -0.57
CA PRO A 377 -8.53 -12.87 0.14
C PRO A 377 -8.14 -11.76 1.11
N TYR A 378 -9.02 -10.78 1.28
CA TYR A 378 -8.98 -9.86 2.41
C TYR A 378 -9.54 -10.53 3.67
N LEU A 379 -8.79 -10.46 4.75
CA LEU A 379 -9.23 -10.88 6.07
C LEU A 379 -9.28 -9.69 7.03
N PRO A 380 -10.32 -9.62 7.90
CA PRO A 380 -10.48 -8.53 8.84
C PRO A 380 -9.71 -8.74 10.14
N TYR A 381 -9.02 -7.69 10.60
CA TYR A 381 -8.27 -7.64 11.84
C TYR A 381 -8.65 -6.39 12.63
N LEU A 382 -9.04 -6.55 13.90
CA LEU A 382 -9.22 -5.45 14.84
C LEU A 382 -7.86 -4.97 15.35
N GLY A 383 -7.74 -3.68 15.66
CA GLY A 383 -6.45 -3.11 16.08
C GLY A 383 -5.96 -3.56 17.46
N ASN A 384 -6.82 -4.21 18.27
CA ASN A 384 -6.47 -4.70 19.61
C ASN A 384 -5.89 -6.11 19.66
N ILE A 385 -5.71 -6.81 18.52
CA ILE A 385 -5.11 -8.13 18.50
C ILE A 385 -3.70 -8.11 19.11
N SER A 386 -3.29 -9.23 19.71
CA SER A 386 -1.97 -9.41 20.30
C SER A 386 -1.09 -10.43 19.59
N GLN A 387 -1.65 -11.13 18.61
CA GLN A 387 -0.95 -12.14 17.83
C GLN A 387 -1.56 -12.32 16.45
N THR A 388 -0.79 -12.88 15.52
CA THR A 388 -1.22 -13.22 14.17
C THR A 388 -1.03 -14.70 13.89
N TYR A 389 -1.69 -15.21 12.85
CA TYR A 389 -1.59 -16.61 12.48
C TYR A 389 -0.17 -16.97 12.00
N LYS A 390 0.34 -18.11 12.44
CA LYS A 390 1.74 -18.54 12.21
C LYS A 390 2.20 -18.48 10.76
N ALA A 391 1.32 -18.77 9.79
CA ALA A 391 1.68 -18.73 8.37
C ALA A 391 1.99 -17.30 7.87
N TYR A 392 1.51 -16.27 8.55
CA TYR A 392 1.86 -14.87 8.27
C TYR A 392 3.24 -14.48 8.82
N GLN A 393 3.76 -15.24 9.80
CA GLN A 393 5.01 -14.91 10.50
C GLN A 393 6.25 -15.55 9.83
N GLU A 394 6.04 -16.37 8.81
CA GLU A 394 7.13 -17.01 8.07
C GLU A 394 7.91 -16.01 7.23
N ASP A 395 9.13 -15.72 7.65
CA ASP A 395 9.99 -14.66 7.10
C ASP A 395 11.02 -15.16 6.07
N SER A 396 10.83 -16.36 5.51
CA SER A 396 11.77 -16.91 4.56
C SER A 396 11.81 -16.08 3.25
N THR A 397 13.01 -15.80 2.76
CA THR A 397 13.24 -15.10 1.48
C THR A 397 13.16 -16.04 0.26
N LYS A 398 12.74 -17.28 0.46
CA LYS A 398 12.54 -18.30 -0.58
C LYS A 398 11.23 -19.02 -0.35
N TYR A 399 10.71 -19.65 -1.41
CA TYR A 399 9.48 -20.42 -1.31
C TYR A 399 9.47 -21.33 -0.09
N ASN A 400 8.45 -21.16 0.75
CA ASN A 400 8.15 -21.96 1.91
C ASN A 400 6.65 -22.30 1.90
N LYS A 401 6.34 -23.61 1.85
CA LYS A 401 4.95 -24.10 1.80
C LYS A 401 4.11 -23.75 3.03
N ASP A 402 4.74 -23.39 4.13
CA ASP A 402 4.09 -23.05 5.40
C ASP A 402 3.86 -21.52 5.53
N SER A 403 4.39 -20.72 4.57
CA SER A 403 4.18 -19.29 4.48
C SER A 403 2.89 -18.97 3.72
N TRP A 404 2.15 -17.99 4.26
CA TRP A 404 0.97 -17.43 3.58
C TRP A 404 1.34 -16.78 2.25
N TYR A 405 2.31 -15.86 2.30
CA TYR A 405 2.77 -15.15 1.12
C TYR A 405 3.20 -16.10 0.00
N TRP A 406 4.07 -17.07 0.31
CA TRP A 406 4.58 -18.00 -0.70
C TRP A 406 3.51 -18.93 -1.26
N THR A 407 2.51 -19.29 -0.45
CA THR A 407 1.35 -20.05 -0.95
C THR A 407 0.55 -19.25 -1.95
N VAL A 408 0.25 -17.97 -1.65
CA VAL A 408 -0.48 -17.08 -2.58
C VAL A 408 0.36 -16.76 -3.81
N SER A 409 1.65 -16.47 -3.64
CA SER A 409 2.57 -16.23 -4.76
C SER A 409 2.57 -17.41 -5.75
N HIS A 410 2.62 -18.64 -5.24
CA HIS A 410 2.56 -19.84 -6.10
C HIS A 410 1.20 -19.99 -6.81
N ILE A 411 0.09 -19.68 -6.13
CA ILE A 411 -1.24 -19.61 -6.76
C ILE A 411 -1.24 -18.57 -7.89
N ASN A 412 -0.69 -17.37 -7.64
CA ASN A 412 -0.58 -16.30 -8.64
C ASN A 412 0.20 -16.74 -9.87
N ASP A 413 1.33 -17.41 -9.70
CA ASP A 413 2.15 -17.94 -10.80
C ASP A 413 1.37 -18.95 -11.66
N MET A 414 0.64 -19.85 -11.02
CA MET A 414 -0.17 -20.85 -11.75
C MET A 414 -1.35 -20.20 -12.48
N VAL A 415 -2.00 -19.20 -11.89
CA VAL A 415 -3.08 -18.45 -12.55
C VAL A 415 -2.51 -17.62 -13.71
N ALA A 416 -1.37 -16.96 -13.53
CA ALA A 416 -0.71 -16.20 -14.59
C ALA A 416 -0.27 -17.08 -15.77
N ALA A 417 0.17 -18.30 -15.50
CA ALA A 417 0.53 -19.27 -16.53
C ALA A 417 -0.68 -19.76 -17.35
N ASN A 418 -1.90 -19.74 -16.81
CA ASN A 418 -3.12 -20.14 -17.51
C ASN A 418 -4.37 -19.36 -17.03
N PRO A 419 -4.42 -18.05 -17.32
CA PRO A 419 -5.46 -17.16 -16.76
C PRO A 419 -6.88 -17.51 -17.25
N LYS A 420 -7.01 -18.03 -18.49
CA LYS A 420 -8.32 -18.46 -19.03
C LYS A 420 -8.90 -19.66 -18.30
N LYS A 421 -8.04 -20.56 -17.82
CA LYS A 421 -8.47 -21.78 -17.11
C LYS A 421 -8.74 -21.54 -15.63
N PHE A 422 -7.89 -20.75 -14.98
CA PHE A 422 -7.85 -20.65 -13.52
C PHE A 422 -8.35 -19.32 -12.97
N GLY A 423 -8.19 -18.21 -13.71
CA GLY A 423 -8.40 -16.85 -13.19
C GLY A 423 -9.77 -16.65 -12.55
N THR A 424 -10.86 -16.92 -13.31
CA THR A 424 -12.23 -16.75 -12.77
C THR A 424 -12.50 -17.68 -11.58
N LYS A 425 -12.03 -18.93 -11.64
CA LYS A 425 -12.26 -19.90 -10.58
C LYS A 425 -11.62 -19.48 -9.26
N VAL A 426 -10.37 -18.99 -9.30
CA VAL A 426 -9.65 -18.55 -8.09
C VAL A 426 -10.27 -17.30 -7.51
N ILE A 427 -10.57 -16.29 -8.34
CA ILE A 427 -11.17 -15.06 -7.83
C ILE A 427 -12.58 -15.29 -7.24
N ASP A 428 -13.37 -16.19 -7.79
CA ASP A 428 -14.70 -16.52 -7.26
C ASP A 428 -14.59 -17.22 -5.88
N GLU A 429 -13.63 -18.13 -5.71
CA GLU A 429 -13.33 -18.77 -4.42
C GLU A 429 -12.86 -17.74 -3.38
N VAL A 430 -11.98 -16.83 -3.76
CA VAL A 430 -11.47 -15.75 -2.90
C VAL A 430 -12.60 -14.83 -2.45
N LYS A 431 -13.43 -14.35 -3.39
CA LYS A 431 -14.60 -13.50 -3.07
C LYS A 431 -15.63 -14.21 -2.20
N GLY A 432 -15.79 -15.52 -2.37
CA GLY A 432 -16.65 -16.32 -1.50
C GLY A 432 -16.20 -16.33 -0.05
N LEU A 433 -14.90 -16.44 0.21
CA LEU A 433 -14.32 -16.32 1.55
C LEU A 433 -14.53 -14.92 2.13
N GLU A 434 -14.24 -13.88 1.37
CA GLU A 434 -14.41 -12.49 1.81
C GLU A 434 -15.85 -12.17 2.20
N LYS A 435 -16.82 -12.60 1.39
CA LYS A 435 -18.23 -12.40 1.71
C LYS A 435 -18.60 -13.02 3.04
N THR A 436 -18.06 -14.19 3.36
CA THR A 436 -18.27 -14.85 4.66
C THR A 436 -17.70 -13.97 5.79
N TRP A 437 -16.46 -13.49 5.63
CA TRP A 437 -15.80 -12.69 6.67
C TRP A 437 -16.45 -11.31 6.84
N MET A 438 -16.92 -10.67 5.77
CA MET A 438 -17.65 -9.40 5.85
C MET A 438 -18.96 -9.58 6.62
N THR A 439 -19.72 -10.65 6.35
CA THR A 439 -20.99 -10.93 7.04
C THR A 439 -20.77 -11.17 8.54
N GLU A 440 -19.67 -11.84 8.92
CA GLU A 440 -19.39 -12.15 10.32
C GLU A 440 -18.73 -10.99 11.08
N GLN A 441 -18.06 -10.06 10.36
CA GLN A 441 -17.24 -9.03 11.00
C GLN A 441 -18.05 -8.04 11.83
N GLU A 442 -19.21 -7.64 11.36
CA GLU A 442 -20.07 -6.70 12.11
C GLU A 442 -20.46 -7.25 13.48
N ALA A 443 -20.91 -8.50 13.53
CA ALA A 443 -21.23 -9.19 14.79
C ALA A 443 -19.99 -9.31 15.69
N THR A 444 -18.82 -9.67 15.11
CA THR A 444 -17.56 -9.77 15.86
C THR A 444 -17.16 -8.42 16.46
N THR A 445 -17.22 -7.34 15.67
CA THR A 445 -16.91 -5.98 16.13
C THR A 445 -17.78 -5.60 17.31
N LYS A 446 -19.10 -5.84 17.21
CA LYS A 446 -20.05 -5.55 18.29
C LYS A 446 -19.74 -6.35 19.57
N GLU A 447 -19.53 -7.67 19.47
CA GLU A 447 -19.17 -8.52 20.62
C GLU A 447 -17.87 -8.05 21.31
N VAL A 448 -16.84 -7.67 20.55
CA VAL A 448 -15.59 -7.18 21.11
C VAL A 448 -15.77 -5.79 21.73
N ALA A 449 -16.56 -4.90 21.13
CA ALA A 449 -16.87 -3.57 21.66
C ALA A 449 -17.63 -3.62 22.99
N GLU A 450 -18.58 -4.56 23.13
CA GLU A 450 -19.29 -4.78 24.39
C GLU A 450 -18.36 -5.24 25.52
N LEU A 451 -17.30 -5.96 25.19
CA LEU A 451 -16.32 -6.46 26.18
C LEU A 451 -15.26 -5.43 26.51
N VAL A 452 -14.85 -4.57 25.59
CA VAL A 452 -13.64 -3.75 25.73
C VAL A 452 -13.65 -2.83 26.96
N THR A 453 -14.83 -2.33 27.35
CA THR A 453 -14.99 -1.45 28.53
C THR A 453 -15.05 -2.25 29.83
N SER A 454 -15.65 -3.43 29.83
CA SER A 454 -15.90 -4.23 31.04
C SER A 454 -14.76 -5.23 31.34
N ASP A 455 -14.20 -5.83 30.30
CA ASP A 455 -13.11 -6.79 30.35
C ASP A 455 -12.22 -6.67 29.11
N PRO A 456 -11.28 -5.71 29.07
CA PRO A 456 -10.37 -5.50 27.93
C PRO A 456 -9.56 -6.75 27.54
N LYS A 457 -9.25 -7.61 28.54
CA LYS A 457 -8.53 -8.87 28.29
C LYS A 457 -9.41 -9.86 27.53
N ALA A 458 -10.64 -10.04 27.96
CA ALA A 458 -11.60 -10.90 27.24
C ALA A 458 -11.89 -10.36 25.82
N ALA A 459 -11.98 -9.04 25.65
CA ALA A 459 -12.09 -8.41 24.33
C ALA A 459 -10.89 -8.76 23.41
N GLN A 460 -9.68 -8.65 23.93
CA GLN A 460 -8.47 -9.02 23.17
C GLN A 460 -8.43 -10.51 22.86
N GLU A 461 -8.70 -11.39 23.83
CA GLU A 461 -8.75 -12.84 23.62
C GLU A 461 -9.80 -13.24 22.58
N LYS A 462 -10.95 -12.57 22.55
CA LYS A 462 -11.98 -12.77 21.52
C LYS A 462 -11.52 -12.31 20.14
N ALA A 463 -10.90 -11.15 20.04
CA ALA A 463 -10.36 -10.63 18.78
C ALA A 463 -9.25 -11.55 18.23
N ASP A 464 -8.32 -11.97 19.09
CA ASP A 464 -7.25 -12.91 18.75
C ASP A 464 -7.80 -14.22 18.24
N LYS A 465 -8.69 -14.86 19.03
CA LYS A 465 -9.28 -16.15 18.67
C LYS A 465 -10.00 -16.08 17.33
N THR A 466 -10.82 -15.06 17.12
CA THR A 466 -11.59 -14.92 15.88
C THR A 466 -10.65 -14.73 14.68
N SER A 467 -9.65 -13.88 14.82
CA SER A 467 -8.66 -13.61 13.77
C SER A 467 -7.86 -14.87 13.42
N MET A 468 -7.43 -15.64 14.43
CA MET A 468 -6.70 -16.91 14.26
C MET A 468 -7.54 -17.97 13.58
N ASP A 469 -8.79 -18.16 14.02
CA ASP A 469 -9.72 -19.16 13.47
C ASP A 469 -10.02 -18.88 11.99
N ARG A 470 -10.21 -17.58 11.62
CA ARG A 470 -10.44 -17.16 10.23
C ARG A 470 -9.20 -17.36 9.36
N ALA A 471 -8.04 -16.99 9.87
CA ALA A 471 -6.78 -17.15 9.15
C ALA A 471 -6.47 -18.65 8.92
N GLU A 472 -6.66 -19.51 9.93
CA GLU A 472 -6.47 -20.95 9.79
C GLU A 472 -7.40 -21.57 8.73
N LYS A 473 -8.69 -21.27 8.80
CA LYS A 473 -9.69 -21.74 7.83
C LYS A 473 -9.34 -21.29 6.41
N THR A 474 -8.96 -20.02 6.27
CA THR A 474 -8.61 -19.45 4.97
C THR A 474 -7.32 -20.04 4.43
N PHE A 475 -6.28 -20.18 5.26
CA PHE A 475 -5.01 -20.77 4.84
C PHE A 475 -5.18 -22.22 4.38
N LYS A 476 -5.97 -23.01 5.12
CA LYS A 476 -6.34 -24.37 4.70
C LYS A 476 -7.01 -24.37 3.31
N ARG A 477 -7.93 -23.43 3.06
CA ARG A 477 -8.58 -23.30 1.75
C ARG A 477 -7.61 -22.89 0.66
N LEU A 478 -6.68 -21.97 0.91
CA LEU A 478 -5.62 -21.61 -0.03
C LEU A 478 -4.75 -22.82 -0.39
N LYS A 479 -4.39 -23.65 0.58
CA LYS A 479 -3.64 -24.90 0.33
C LYS A 479 -4.43 -25.89 -0.53
N GLU A 480 -5.74 -25.99 -0.37
CA GLU A 480 -6.60 -26.83 -1.21
C GLU A 480 -6.65 -26.30 -2.66
N ILE A 481 -6.76 -24.96 -2.82
CA ILE A 481 -6.70 -24.30 -4.13
C ILE A 481 -5.34 -24.57 -4.80
N GLU A 482 -4.24 -24.32 -4.10
CA GLU A 482 -2.89 -24.56 -4.57
C GLU A 482 -2.73 -26.01 -5.09
N ALA A 483 -3.07 -26.99 -4.27
CA ALA A 483 -2.98 -28.41 -4.62
C ALA A 483 -3.87 -28.81 -5.82
N LYS A 484 -5.04 -28.18 -5.98
CA LYS A 484 -5.92 -28.37 -7.13
C LYS A 484 -5.30 -27.82 -8.41
N LEU A 485 -4.76 -26.59 -8.35
CA LEU A 485 -4.12 -25.96 -9.49
C LEU A 485 -2.86 -26.73 -9.93
N GLU A 486 -2.06 -27.24 -9.00
CA GLU A 486 -0.90 -28.10 -9.30
C GLU A 486 -1.30 -29.35 -10.07
N LYS A 487 -2.38 -30.03 -9.65
CA LYS A 487 -2.89 -31.25 -10.34
C LYS A 487 -3.40 -30.96 -11.75
N GLU A 488 -4.00 -29.77 -11.94
CA GLU A 488 -4.60 -29.36 -13.22
C GLU A 488 -3.60 -28.66 -14.15
N SER A 489 -2.44 -28.24 -13.63
CA SER A 489 -1.37 -27.62 -14.41
C SER A 489 -0.64 -28.66 -15.25
N PRO A 490 -0.23 -28.34 -16.51
CA PRO A 490 0.55 -29.28 -17.31
C PRO A 490 1.85 -29.62 -16.58
N LYS A 491 2.12 -30.91 -16.42
CA LYS A 491 3.40 -31.37 -15.86
C LYS A 491 4.52 -30.80 -16.75
N LYS A 492 5.44 -30.03 -16.19
CA LYS A 492 6.67 -29.63 -16.88
C LYS A 492 7.32 -30.92 -17.40
N ASP A 493 7.33 -31.07 -18.73
CA ASP A 493 7.98 -32.19 -19.36
C ASP A 493 9.44 -32.29 -18.87
N LYS A 494 9.77 -33.37 -18.17
CA LYS A 494 11.15 -33.69 -17.75
C LYS A 494 12.09 -33.98 -18.92
N LYS A 495 11.66 -33.69 -20.17
CA LYS A 495 12.37 -33.97 -21.41
C LYS A 495 13.11 -32.77 -22.00
N THR A 496 13.86 -32.02 -21.20
CA THR A 496 14.93 -31.16 -21.77
C THR A 496 16.17 -31.19 -20.88
N LYS A 497 16.52 -32.41 -20.43
CA LYS A 497 17.89 -32.70 -20.03
C LYS A 497 18.41 -33.76 -20.98
N LYS A 498 18.87 -33.30 -22.15
CA LYS A 498 19.90 -33.99 -22.93
C LYS A 498 20.85 -32.98 -23.51
#